data_59423bcd7bfd71cc65d9117fbe1579e7
#
_entry.id   59423bcd7bfd71cc65d9117fbe1579e7
#
_cell.length_a   1.000
_cell.length_b   1.000
_cell.length_c   1.000
_cell.angle_alpha   90.00
_cell.angle_beta   90.00
_cell.angle_gamma   90.00
#
_symmetry.space_group_name_H-M   'P 1'
#
loop_
_entity.id
_entity.type
_entity.pdbx_description
1 polymer ?
#
loop_
_entity_poly.entity_id
_entity_poly.type
_entity_poly.pdbx_seq_one_letter_code
_entity_poly.pdbx_strand_id
1 'polypeptide(L)'
;MKFPKTLITTAILGFSLASFHSAAWADTPEQQFQQGFDAFQKNDYQTAFKLWLPLAEQGDVNAQFNLGVIYEKGQGVKQDYFEAVNWYRKASEQGYAKAQFNLGMMYNEGKGVKQNYFEAVKWYRQAAEQGMADAQYNLGVMYSRGQGMKQDYFEAMKLYRQAAEQGNAMAQFNLGVMYDKGQGVKQDYFEAVKWYRQAAEQGEALAQFNLGNMYVSGRGVKQDDFEAVKWYRQAAEQRDAQAQFNLGVMYYQGKGVRQDKGQAKEWFGKACDNGYQDGCKYYGKLNRGER
;
A
#
# COMPACT_ATOMS: atom_id res chain seq x y z
N MET A 1 13.32 13.89 -104.07
CA MET A 1 13.05 14.24 -102.71
C MET A 1 13.66 13.16 -101.85
N LYS A 2 14.73 13.49 -101.15
CA LYS A 2 15.54 12.51 -100.34
C LYS A 2 15.15 12.59 -98.88
N PHE A 3 14.79 11.44 -98.25
CA PHE A 3 14.64 11.36 -96.80
C PHE A 3 15.97 10.94 -96.18
N PRO A 4 16.41 11.58 -95.11
CA PRO A 4 17.60 11.12 -94.37
C PRO A 4 17.26 10.05 -93.35
N LYS A 5 18.17 9.09 -93.22
CA LYS A 5 18.13 7.98 -92.27
C LYS A 5 18.43 8.48 -90.84
N THR A 6 17.54 8.22 -89.92
CA THR A 6 17.74 8.49 -88.53
C THR A 6 18.36 7.27 -87.86
N LEU A 7 19.53 7.42 -87.20
CA LEU A 7 20.20 6.41 -86.37
C LEU A 7 19.42 6.26 -85.09
N ILE A 8 19.09 5.05 -84.75
CA ILE A 8 18.57 4.66 -83.45
C ILE A 8 19.74 4.32 -82.54
N THR A 9 20.03 5.17 -81.57
CA THR A 9 20.98 4.90 -80.48
C THR A 9 20.19 4.28 -79.34
N THR A 10 20.48 2.99 -79.11
CA THR A 10 20.00 2.23 -77.98
C THR A 10 20.70 2.74 -76.68
N ALA A 11 19.99 3.49 -75.84
CA ALA A 11 20.45 3.79 -74.51
C ALA A 11 20.18 2.60 -73.57
N ILE A 12 21.24 1.97 -73.11
CA ILE A 12 21.20 0.97 -72.07
C ILE A 12 20.96 1.71 -70.74
N LEU A 13 19.76 1.69 -70.24
CA LEU A 13 19.43 2.14 -68.89
C LEU A 13 19.96 1.08 -67.90
N GLY A 14 21.13 1.38 -67.30
CA GLY A 14 21.63 0.66 -66.17
C GLY A 14 20.66 0.84 -64.97
N PHE A 15 19.91 -0.18 -64.64
CA PHE A 15 19.24 -0.28 -63.35
C PHE A 15 20.30 -0.43 -62.25
N SER A 16 20.64 0.66 -61.56
CA SER A 16 21.32 0.54 -60.28
C SER A 16 20.34 -0.07 -59.29
N LEU A 17 20.58 -1.29 -58.89
CA LEU A 17 20.00 -1.90 -57.70
C LEU A 17 20.46 -1.05 -56.50
N ALA A 18 19.68 -0.02 -56.17
CA ALA A 18 19.76 0.58 -54.87
C ALA A 18 19.39 -0.51 -53.87
N SER A 19 20.42 -1.06 -53.19
CA SER A 19 20.26 -1.89 -52.02
C SER A 19 19.48 -1.08 -51.00
N PHE A 20 18.19 -1.36 -50.92
CA PHE A 20 17.39 -0.99 -49.75
C PHE A 20 18.02 -1.75 -48.55
N HIS A 21 18.99 -1.15 -47.89
CA HIS A 21 19.29 -1.50 -46.55
C HIS A 21 17.99 -1.23 -45.79
N SER A 22 17.29 -2.30 -45.39
CA SER A 22 16.27 -2.23 -44.38
C SER A 22 16.92 -1.53 -43.18
N ALA A 23 16.69 -0.23 -43.03
CA ALA A 23 16.94 0.39 -41.75
C ALA A 23 16.15 -0.50 -40.75
N ALA A 24 16.87 -1.27 -39.95
CA ALA A 24 16.27 -1.95 -38.81
C ALA A 24 15.52 -0.83 -38.08
N TRP A 25 14.20 -0.94 -38.05
CA TRP A 25 13.35 0.03 -37.39
C TRP A 25 13.81 0.04 -35.95
N ALA A 26 14.45 1.13 -35.52
CA ALA A 26 14.76 1.29 -34.10
C ALA A 26 13.42 1.17 -33.36
N ASP A 27 13.42 0.40 -32.28
CA ASP A 27 12.22 0.26 -31.48
C ASP A 27 11.65 1.62 -31.11
N THR A 28 10.33 1.76 -31.20
CA THR A 28 9.69 2.99 -30.74
C THR A 28 9.86 3.12 -29.21
N PRO A 29 9.77 4.32 -28.65
CA PRO A 29 9.80 4.49 -27.19
C PRO A 29 8.80 3.59 -26.46
N GLU A 30 7.62 3.39 -27.02
CA GLU A 30 6.59 2.51 -26.45
C GLU A 30 7.00 1.04 -26.50
N GLN A 31 7.60 0.60 -27.61
CA GLN A 31 8.13 -0.77 -27.73
C GLN A 31 9.28 -1.00 -26.76
N GLN A 32 10.21 -0.06 -26.67
CA GLN A 32 11.34 -0.11 -25.74
C GLN A 32 10.86 -0.14 -24.28
N PHE A 33 9.85 0.68 -23.93
CA PHE A 33 9.24 0.65 -22.60
C PHE A 33 8.62 -0.70 -22.30
N GLN A 34 7.87 -1.29 -23.25
CA GLN A 34 7.21 -2.59 -23.08
C GLN A 34 8.24 -3.71 -22.93
N GLN A 35 9.31 -3.72 -23.69
CA GLN A 35 10.41 -4.69 -23.53
C GLN A 35 11.04 -4.58 -22.14
N GLY A 36 11.23 -3.36 -21.64
CA GLY A 36 11.69 -3.12 -20.28
C GLY A 36 10.73 -3.68 -19.23
N PHE A 37 9.42 -3.53 -19.45
CA PHE A 37 8.39 -4.06 -18.56
C PHE A 37 8.39 -5.60 -18.58
N ASP A 38 8.51 -6.23 -19.75
CA ASP A 38 8.59 -7.68 -19.91
C ASP A 38 9.84 -8.26 -19.23
N ALA A 39 10.99 -7.55 -19.34
CA ALA A 39 12.21 -7.91 -18.64
C ALA A 39 12.03 -7.81 -17.11
N PHE A 40 11.42 -6.74 -16.63
CA PHE A 40 11.12 -6.53 -15.21
C PHE A 40 10.24 -7.65 -14.64
N GLN A 41 9.20 -8.05 -15.37
CA GLN A 41 8.31 -9.16 -15.01
C GLN A 41 9.06 -10.51 -14.88
N LYS A 42 10.10 -10.70 -15.67
CA LYS A 42 10.99 -11.88 -15.62
C LYS A 42 12.10 -11.75 -14.58
N ASN A 43 12.09 -10.71 -13.76
CA ASN A 43 13.14 -10.35 -12.81
C ASN A 43 14.51 -10.01 -13.46
N ASP A 44 14.54 -9.78 -14.77
CA ASP A 44 15.71 -9.24 -15.45
C ASP A 44 15.75 -7.71 -15.31
N TYR A 45 16.04 -7.28 -14.10
CA TYR A 45 16.03 -5.87 -13.72
C TYR A 45 17.16 -5.06 -14.40
N GLN A 46 18.27 -5.74 -14.77
CA GLN A 46 19.36 -5.06 -15.47
C GLN A 46 18.95 -4.67 -16.89
N THR A 47 18.29 -5.58 -17.61
CA THR A 47 17.75 -5.27 -18.93
C THR A 47 16.65 -4.23 -18.84
N ALA A 48 15.73 -4.33 -17.87
CA ALA A 48 14.70 -3.31 -17.64
C ALA A 48 15.32 -1.93 -17.39
N PHE A 49 16.32 -1.83 -16.53
CA PHE A 49 17.03 -0.59 -16.25
C PHE A 49 17.66 0.02 -17.52
N LYS A 50 18.39 -0.80 -18.30
CA LYS A 50 19.03 -0.35 -19.53
C LYS A 50 18.06 0.18 -20.57
N LEU A 51 16.85 -0.41 -20.66
CA LEU A 51 15.83 -0.02 -21.59
C LEU A 51 15.09 1.25 -21.12
N TRP A 52 14.82 1.38 -19.80
CA TRP A 52 14.08 2.51 -19.27
C TRP A 52 14.93 3.76 -19.03
N LEU A 53 16.25 3.64 -18.81
CA LEU A 53 17.10 4.79 -18.51
C LEU A 53 17.06 5.85 -19.63
N PRO A 54 17.27 5.54 -20.92
CA PRO A 54 17.20 6.54 -21.97
C PRO A 54 15.81 7.14 -22.15
N LEU A 55 14.73 6.39 -21.90
CA LEU A 55 13.36 6.90 -21.93
C LEU A 55 13.09 7.88 -20.78
N ALA A 56 13.55 7.54 -19.58
CA ALA A 56 13.42 8.40 -18.41
C ALA A 56 14.20 9.70 -18.56
N GLU A 57 15.38 9.65 -19.17
CA GLU A 57 16.20 10.84 -19.50
C GLU A 57 15.52 11.74 -20.53
N GLN A 58 14.75 11.15 -21.45
CA GLN A 58 13.93 11.86 -22.44
C GLN A 58 12.61 12.39 -21.85
N GLY A 59 12.30 12.08 -20.58
CA GLY A 59 11.14 12.61 -19.88
C GLY A 59 9.96 11.65 -19.77
N ASP A 60 10.08 10.37 -20.21
CA ASP A 60 9.00 9.40 -20.04
C ASP A 60 8.68 9.19 -18.54
N VAL A 61 7.47 9.53 -18.16
CA VAL A 61 7.04 9.55 -16.77
C VAL A 61 6.97 8.16 -16.13
N ASN A 62 6.60 7.16 -16.93
CA ASN A 62 6.51 5.77 -16.44
C ASN A 62 7.92 5.18 -16.24
N ALA A 63 8.83 5.47 -17.17
CA ALA A 63 10.23 5.05 -17.05
C ALA A 63 10.89 5.73 -15.84
N GLN A 64 10.65 7.02 -15.61
CA GLN A 64 11.14 7.75 -14.43
C GLN A 64 10.63 7.11 -13.14
N PHE A 65 9.34 6.84 -13.04
CA PHE A 65 8.77 6.17 -11.87
C PHE A 65 9.39 4.78 -11.67
N ASN A 66 9.52 3.98 -12.73
CA ASN A 66 10.07 2.63 -12.64
C ASN A 66 11.56 2.65 -12.25
N LEU A 67 12.36 3.61 -12.72
CA LEU A 67 13.74 3.78 -12.25
C LEU A 67 13.77 4.14 -10.76
N GLY A 68 12.87 5.00 -10.30
CA GLY A 68 12.72 5.26 -8.88
C GLY A 68 12.51 3.98 -8.06
N VAL A 69 11.61 3.10 -8.51
CA VAL A 69 11.36 1.79 -7.88
C VAL A 69 12.60 0.88 -7.91
N ILE A 70 13.29 0.83 -9.05
CA ILE A 70 14.51 0.02 -9.21
C ILE A 70 15.60 0.46 -8.21
N TYR A 71 15.85 1.76 -8.10
CA TYR A 71 16.83 2.29 -7.16
C TYR A 71 16.40 2.12 -5.69
N GLU A 72 15.10 2.33 -5.39
CA GLU A 72 14.56 2.12 -4.04
C GLU A 72 14.74 0.69 -3.56
N LYS A 73 14.54 -0.29 -4.43
CA LYS A 73 14.62 -1.72 -4.09
C LYS A 73 16.00 -2.33 -4.30
N GLY A 74 16.91 -1.66 -5.00
CA GLY A 74 18.20 -2.22 -5.39
C GLY A 74 18.08 -3.37 -6.39
N GLN A 75 17.09 -3.32 -7.27
CA GLN A 75 16.81 -4.35 -8.26
C GLN A 75 17.65 -4.12 -9.53
N GLY A 76 18.61 -5.00 -9.81
CA GLY A 76 19.51 -4.88 -10.97
C GLY A 76 20.56 -3.77 -10.87
N VAL A 77 20.48 -2.93 -9.86
CA VAL A 77 21.45 -1.88 -9.48
C VAL A 77 21.63 -1.88 -7.97
N LYS A 78 22.69 -1.25 -7.48
CA LYS A 78 22.86 -1.02 -6.05
C LYS A 78 21.72 -0.14 -5.56
N GLN A 79 21.12 -0.49 -4.41
CA GLN A 79 20.10 0.32 -3.77
C GLN A 79 20.64 1.74 -3.49
N ASP A 80 19.86 2.73 -3.91
CA ASP A 80 20.19 4.13 -3.72
C ASP A 80 18.91 4.96 -3.56
N TYR A 81 18.59 5.30 -2.32
CA TYR A 81 17.41 6.11 -2.02
C TYR A 81 17.51 7.56 -2.52
N PHE A 82 18.72 8.10 -2.66
CA PHE A 82 18.90 9.44 -3.22
C PHE A 82 18.53 9.45 -4.70
N GLU A 83 19.02 8.48 -5.46
CA GLU A 83 18.62 8.33 -6.87
C GLU A 83 17.12 8.02 -7.02
N ALA A 84 16.55 7.18 -6.14
CA ALA A 84 15.12 6.91 -6.13
C ALA A 84 14.31 8.22 -5.97
N VAL A 85 14.68 9.06 -5.01
CA VAL A 85 14.04 10.38 -4.80
C VAL A 85 14.17 11.28 -6.02
N ASN A 86 15.33 11.30 -6.68
CA ASN A 86 15.54 12.12 -7.86
C ASN A 86 14.61 11.71 -9.01
N TRP A 87 14.46 10.41 -9.25
CA TRP A 87 13.58 9.90 -10.29
C TRP A 87 12.10 10.06 -9.94
N TYR A 88 11.71 9.76 -8.68
CA TYR A 88 10.34 10.02 -8.23
C TYR A 88 9.97 11.50 -8.32
N ARG A 89 10.89 12.42 -8.02
CA ARG A 89 10.64 13.86 -8.13
C ARG A 89 10.34 14.25 -9.57
N LYS A 90 11.15 13.81 -10.53
CA LYS A 90 10.91 14.07 -11.96
C LYS A 90 9.52 13.61 -12.42
N ALA A 91 9.13 12.39 -12.05
CA ALA A 91 7.81 11.87 -12.38
C ALA A 91 6.68 12.60 -11.60
N SER A 92 6.93 13.00 -10.35
CA SER A 92 5.96 13.74 -9.52
C SER A 92 5.68 15.13 -10.04
N GLU A 93 6.70 15.82 -10.55
CA GLU A 93 6.58 17.15 -11.18
C GLU A 93 5.76 17.11 -12.47
N GLN A 94 5.70 15.96 -13.11
CA GLN A 94 4.82 15.71 -14.27
C GLN A 94 3.40 15.27 -13.84
N GLY A 95 3.09 15.25 -12.56
CA GLY A 95 1.76 14.93 -12.05
C GLY A 95 1.49 13.44 -11.82
N TYR A 96 2.49 12.56 -11.87
CA TYR A 96 2.27 11.12 -11.71
C TYR A 96 1.95 10.76 -10.25
N ALA A 97 0.70 10.42 -9.97
CA ALA A 97 0.18 10.21 -8.61
C ALA A 97 0.97 9.17 -7.80
N LYS A 98 1.38 8.05 -8.42
CA LYS A 98 2.17 7.02 -7.74
C LYS A 98 3.56 7.53 -7.35
N ALA A 99 4.19 8.36 -8.18
CA ALA A 99 5.47 8.97 -7.85
C ALA A 99 5.33 10.02 -6.75
N GLN A 100 4.26 10.83 -6.77
CA GLN A 100 3.95 11.79 -5.72
C GLN A 100 3.75 11.08 -4.38
N PHE A 101 3.01 9.97 -4.37
CA PHE A 101 2.84 9.16 -3.17
C PHE A 101 4.18 8.62 -2.65
N ASN A 102 5.00 8.00 -3.51
CA ASN A 102 6.29 7.46 -3.10
C ASN A 102 7.25 8.56 -2.63
N LEU A 103 7.28 9.71 -3.30
CA LEU A 103 8.07 10.85 -2.87
C LEU A 103 7.61 11.38 -1.50
N GLY A 104 6.30 11.41 -1.27
CA GLY A 104 5.70 11.72 0.02
C GLY A 104 6.19 10.76 1.11
N MET A 105 6.23 9.45 0.83
CA MET A 105 6.78 8.45 1.76
C MET A 105 8.26 8.68 2.04
N MET A 106 9.08 8.96 1.00
CA MET A 106 10.50 9.24 1.17
C MET A 106 10.74 10.42 2.12
N TYR A 107 9.98 11.51 1.97
CA TYR A 107 10.05 12.64 2.88
C TYR A 107 9.52 12.34 4.28
N ASN A 108 8.45 11.53 4.39
CA ASN A 108 7.88 11.13 5.67
C ASN A 108 8.84 10.27 6.49
N GLU A 109 9.60 9.40 5.83
CA GLU A 109 10.52 8.45 6.47
C GLU A 109 11.97 8.97 6.56
N GLY A 110 12.32 10.00 5.80
CA GLY A 110 13.69 10.50 5.70
C GLY A 110 14.62 9.58 4.90
N LYS A 111 14.07 8.84 3.92
CA LYS A 111 14.84 7.96 3.04
C LYS A 111 15.35 8.71 1.81
N GLY A 112 16.65 8.74 1.61
CA GLY A 112 17.30 9.47 0.49
C GLY A 112 17.21 10.99 0.57
N VAL A 113 16.46 11.51 1.53
CA VAL A 113 16.29 12.92 1.85
C VAL A 113 16.17 13.11 3.36
N LYS A 114 16.45 14.30 3.86
CA LYS A 114 16.13 14.64 5.25
C LYS A 114 14.62 14.56 5.46
N GLN A 115 14.20 13.90 6.55
CA GLN A 115 12.78 13.84 6.93
C GLN A 115 12.16 15.23 6.95
N ASN A 116 11.02 15.36 6.29
CA ASN A 116 10.29 16.61 6.20
C ASN A 116 8.79 16.37 6.02
N TYR A 117 8.04 16.49 7.09
CA TYR A 117 6.60 16.28 7.08
C TYR A 117 5.83 17.31 6.23
N PHE A 118 6.34 18.53 6.06
CA PHE A 118 5.74 19.54 5.16
C PHE A 118 5.77 19.10 3.72
N GLU A 119 6.94 18.64 3.27
CA GLU A 119 7.08 18.10 1.90
C GLU A 119 6.25 16.81 1.73
N ALA A 120 6.24 15.93 2.74
CA ALA A 120 5.40 14.72 2.69
C ALA A 120 3.92 15.06 2.50
N VAL A 121 3.39 16.00 3.28
CA VAL A 121 2.01 16.50 3.15
C VAL A 121 1.72 17.06 1.78
N LYS A 122 2.63 17.88 1.24
CA LYS A 122 2.48 18.47 -0.10
C LYS A 122 2.30 17.38 -1.16
N TRP A 123 3.16 16.39 -1.15
CA TRP A 123 3.15 15.33 -2.15
C TRP A 123 1.98 14.35 -1.96
N TYR A 124 1.66 13.96 -0.71
CA TYR A 124 0.46 13.16 -0.43
C TYR A 124 -0.82 13.88 -0.85
N ARG A 125 -0.91 15.21 -0.64
CA ARG A 125 -2.09 15.99 -1.05
C ARG A 125 -2.29 15.93 -2.56
N GLN A 126 -1.25 16.13 -3.34
CA GLN A 126 -1.33 16.05 -4.80
C GLN A 126 -1.79 14.67 -5.29
N ALA A 127 -1.26 13.60 -4.70
CA ALA A 127 -1.70 12.24 -5.02
C ALA A 127 -3.13 11.95 -4.55
N ALA A 128 -3.52 12.46 -3.37
CA ALA A 128 -4.85 12.32 -2.81
C ALA A 128 -5.93 13.06 -3.62
N GLU A 129 -5.61 14.23 -4.13
CA GLU A 129 -6.47 15.02 -5.02
C GLU A 129 -6.73 14.29 -6.37
N GLN A 130 -5.80 13.45 -6.79
CA GLN A 130 -5.98 12.55 -7.94
C GLN A 130 -6.75 11.26 -7.59
N GLY A 131 -7.27 11.15 -6.36
CA GLY A 131 -8.10 10.03 -5.93
C GLY A 131 -7.32 8.81 -5.40
N MET A 132 -6.00 8.89 -5.22
CA MET A 132 -5.23 7.75 -4.73
C MET A 132 -5.55 7.44 -3.27
N ALA A 133 -6.20 6.28 -3.01
CA ALA A 133 -6.69 5.88 -1.68
C ALA A 133 -5.57 5.84 -0.62
N ASP A 134 -4.40 5.30 -0.96
CA ASP A 134 -3.26 5.24 -0.02
C ASP A 134 -2.73 6.62 0.34
N ALA A 135 -2.75 7.57 -0.59
CA ALA A 135 -2.36 8.95 -0.33
C ALA A 135 -3.40 9.68 0.55
N GLN A 136 -4.70 9.44 0.30
CA GLN A 136 -5.78 9.96 1.14
C GLN A 136 -5.65 9.42 2.57
N TYR A 137 -5.40 8.11 2.71
CA TYR A 137 -5.16 7.49 4.01
C TYR A 137 -3.95 8.14 4.73
N ASN A 138 -2.79 8.20 4.08
CA ASN A 138 -1.59 8.75 4.70
C ASN A 138 -1.72 10.24 5.05
N LEU A 139 -2.35 11.02 4.20
CA LEU A 139 -2.65 12.42 4.48
C LEU A 139 -3.61 12.54 5.67
N GLY A 140 -4.62 11.67 5.77
CA GLY A 140 -5.51 11.56 6.91
C GLY A 140 -4.77 11.25 8.21
N VAL A 141 -3.80 10.34 8.18
CA VAL A 141 -2.91 10.06 9.33
C VAL A 141 -2.13 11.31 9.74
N MET A 142 -1.57 12.04 8.78
CA MET A 142 -0.82 13.27 9.07
C MET A 142 -1.70 14.35 9.71
N TYR A 143 -2.93 14.55 9.21
CA TYR A 143 -3.92 15.45 9.85
C TYR A 143 -4.30 14.99 11.25
N SER A 144 -4.53 13.70 11.45
CA SER A 144 -4.91 13.16 12.77
C SER A 144 -3.82 13.29 13.82
N ARG A 145 -2.56 13.36 13.39
CA ARG A 145 -1.38 13.48 14.28
C ARG A 145 -0.79 14.88 14.35
N GLY A 146 -1.22 15.81 13.50
CA GLY A 146 -0.62 17.13 13.39
C GLY A 146 0.83 17.11 12.86
N GLN A 147 1.13 16.15 11.97
CA GLN A 147 2.48 16.03 11.39
C GLN A 147 2.61 16.89 10.13
N GLY A 148 3.47 17.87 10.15
CA GLY A 148 3.67 18.84 9.05
C GLY A 148 2.55 19.86 8.88
N MET A 149 1.54 19.83 9.75
CA MET A 149 0.42 20.77 9.77
C MET A 149 -0.28 20.76 11.13
N LYS A 150 -1.21 21.69 11.34
CA LYS A 150 -2.06 21.67 12.55
C LYS A 150 -2.94 20.40 12.53
N GLN A 151 -3.04 19.74 13.69
CA GLN A 151 -3.95 18.61 13.86
C GLN A 151 -5.40 19.01 13.54
N ASP A 152 -6.06 18.19 12.73
CA ASP A 152 -7.45 18.38 12.35
C ASP A 152 -8.13 17.02 12.13
N TYR A 153 -8.92 16.60 13.10
CA TYR A 153 -9.65 15.34 13.02
C TYR A 153 -10.80 15.37 12.00
N PHE A 154 -11.35 16.54 11.69
CA PHE A 154 -12.41 16.65 10.70
C PHE A 154 -11.87 16.39 9.28
N GLU A 155 -10.75 17.02 8.93
CA GLU A 155 -10.09 16.77 7.64
C GLU A 155 -9.53 15.33 7.58
N ALA A 156 -9.00 14.79 8.69
CA ALA A 156 -8.56 13.39 8.75
C ALA A 156 -9.72 12.44 8.44
N MET A 157 -10.89 12.66 9.06
CA MET A 157 -12.09 11.84 8.85
C MET A 157 -12.56 11.86 7.40
N LYS A 158 -12.59 13.04 6.79
CA LYS A 158 -12.98 13.21 5.38
C LYS A 158 -12.07 12.39 4.45
N LEU A 159 -10.75 12.48 4.66
CA LEU A 159 -9.76 11.75 3.89
C LEU A 159 -9.84 10.23 4.13
N TYR A 160 -10.00 9.80 5.38
CA TYR A 160 -10.23 8.38 5.67
C TYR A 160 -11.50 7.86 5.02
N ARG A 161 -12.58 8.65 4.99
CA ARG A 161 -13.82 8.24 4.31
C ARG A 161 -13.59 8.04 2.82
N GLN A 162 -12.92 8.96 2.15
CA GLN A 162 -12.58 8.83 0.73
C GLN A 162 -11.75 7.57 0.45
N ALA A 163 -10.75 7.28 1.27
CA ALA A 163 -9.95 6.08 1.14
C ALA A 163 -10.74 4.79 1.47
N ALA A 164 -11.57 4.84 2.52
CA ALA A 164 -12.37 3.71 2.99
C ALA A 164 -13.45 3.29 1.97
N GLU A 165 -14.07 4.25 1.30
CA GLU A 165 -15.04 4.03 0.22
C GLU A 165 -14.39 3.36 -1.00
N GLN A 166 -13.09 3.54 -1.19
CA GLN A 166 -12.28 2.84 -2.18
C GLN A 166 -11.75 1.47 -1.70
N GLY A 167 -12.14 1.04 -0.49
CA GLY A 167 -11.78 -0.26 0.07
C GLY A 167 -10.48 -0.28 0.88
N ASN A 168 -9.85 0.86 1.19
CA ASN A 168 -8.65 0.87 2.03
C ASN A 168 -9.00 0.43 3.47
N ALA A 169 -8.55 -0.78 3.86
CA ALA A 169 -8.89 -1.40 5.14
C ALA A 169 -8.39 -0.60 6.36
N MET A 170 -7.20 0.00 6.27
CA MET A 170 -6.65 0.84 7.33
C MET A 170 -7.46 2.11 7.54
N ALA A 171 -7.97 2.71 6.46
CA ALA A 171 -8.86 3.87 6.53
C ALA A 171 -10.22 3.49 7.13
N GLN A 172 -10.77 2.34 6.78
CA GLN A 172 -11.99 1.79 7.39
C GLN A 172 -11.79 1.57 8.90
N PHE A 173 -10.70 0.95 9.29
CA PHE A 173 -10.36 0.79 10.71
C PHE A 173 -10.29 2.14 11.43
N ASN A 174 -9.57 3.12 10.87
CA ASN A 174 -9.44 4.44 11.50
C ASN A 174 -10.77 5.19 11.59
N LEU A 175 -11.66 5.07 10.60
CA LEU A 175 -13.03 5.59 10.72
C LEU A 175 -13.79 4.92 11.86
N GLY A 176 -13.68 3.61 12.00
CA GLY A 176 -14.25 2.89 13.12
C GLY A 176 -13.79 3.46 14.46
N VAL A 177 -12.47 3.70 14.60
CA VAL A 177 -11.88 4.32 15.80
C VAL A 177 -12.41 5.74 16.03
N MET A 178 -12.54 6.55 14.97
CA MET A 178 -13.02 7.93 15.08
C MET A 178 -14.49 7.98 15.55
N TYR A 179 -15.34 7.12 15.03
CA TYR A 179 -16.72 6.99 15.50
C TYR A 179 -16.82 6.41 16.91
N ASP A 180 -16.02 5.41 17.26
CA ASP A 180 -15.98 4.82 18.61
C ASP A 180 -15.55 5.83 19.68
N LYS A 181 -14.62 6.74 19.34
CA LYS A 181 -14.09 7.75 20.27
C LYS A 181 -14.74 9.13 20.17
N GLY A 182 -15.54 9.38 19.15
CA GLY A 182 -16.09 10.73 18.89
C GLY A 182 -15.01 11.75 18.46
N GLN A 183 -14.01 11.32 17.70
CA GLN A 183 -12.92 12.19 17.23
C GLN A 183 -13.27 12.80 15.86
N GLY A 184 -13.42 14.12 15.81
CA GLY A 184 -13.81 14.84 14.60
C GLY A 184 -15.29 14.62 14.19
N VAL A 185 -16.03 13.83 14.94
CA VAL A 185 -17.43 13.47 14.72
C VAL A 185 -18.10 13.14 16.06
N LYS A 186 -19.42 13.25 16.14
CA LYS A 186 -20.17 12.73 17.29
C LYS A 186 -19.96 11.21 17.39
N GLN A 187 -19.69 10.74 18.64
CA GLN A 187 -19.56 9.31 18.90
C GLN A 187 -20.78 8.53 18.41
N ASP A 188 -20.54 7.48 17.66
CA ASP A 188 -21.56 6.60 17.11
C ASP A 188 -21.04 5.16 17.01
N TYR A 189 -21.46 4.31 17.94
CA TYR A 189 -21.02 2.92 17.98
C TYR A 189 -21.58 2.06 16.83
N PHE A 190 -22.72 2.43 16.25
CA PHE A 190 -23.26 1.74 15.07
C PHE A 190 -22.37 1.95 13.84
N GLU A 191 -21.99 3.21 13.58
CA GLU A 191 -21.07 3.52 12.50
C GLU A 191 -19.68 2.92 12.79
N ALA A 192 -19.22 2.94 14.06
CA ALA A 192 -17.95 2.29 14.42
C ALA A 192 -17.94 0.80 14.06
N VAL A 193 -18.98 0.06 14.45
CA VAL A 193 -19.12 -1.38 14.13
C VAL A 193 -19.16 -1.62 12.63
N LYS A 194 -19.89 -0.81 11.89
CA LYS A 194 -19.98 -0.94 10.43
C LYS A 194 -18.60 -0.83 9.78
N TRP A 195 -17.81 0.16 10.16
CA TRP A 195 -16.47 0.36 9.61
C TRP A 195 -15.47 -0.68 10.11
N TYR A 196 -15.51 -1.04 11.40
CA TYR A 196 -14.69 -2.14 11.91
C TYR A 196 -14.97 -3.46 11.19
N ARG A 197 -16.26 -3.75 10.90
CA ARG A 197 -16.65 -4.98 10.18
C ARG A 197 -16.05 -5.02 8.78
N GLN A 198 -16.13 -3.92 8.03
CA GLN A 198 -15.55 -3.87 6.68
C GLN A 198 -14.03 -4.10 6.70
N ALA A 199 -13.31 -3.48 7.64
CA ALA A 199 -11.88 -3.71 7.79
C ALA A 199 -11.55 -5.13 8.28
N ALA A 200 -12.34 -5.66 9.21
CA ALA A 200 -12.17 -7.00 9.77
C ALA A 200 -12.39 -8.11 8.73
N GLU A 201 -13.38 -7.94 7.85
CA GLU A 201 -13.66 -8.84 6.72
C GLU A 201 -12.52 -8.85 5.67
N GLN A 202 -11.76 -7.76 5.58
CA GLN A 202 -10.53 -7.69 4.79
C GLN A 202 -9.29 -8.27 5.49
N GLY A 203 -9.45 -8.74 6.73
CA GLY A 203 -8.37 -9.36 7.48
C GLY A 203 -7.60 -8.42 8.41
N GLU A 204 -8.03 -7.16 8.60
CA GLU A 204 -7.34 -6.23 9.49
C GLU A 204 -7.47 -6.68 10.96
N ALA A 205 -6.36 -7.12 11.57
CA ALA A 205 -6.35 -7.74 12.89
C ALA A 205 -6.86 -6.81 14.00
N LEU A 206 -6.47 -5.52 13.96
CA LEU A 206 -6.95 -4.54 14.94
C LEU A 206 -8.45 -4.29 14.82
N ALA A 207 -8.99 -4.33 13.62
CA ALA A 207 -10.44 -4.22 13.40
C ALA A 207 -11.18 -5.45 13.90
N GLN A 208 -10.64 -6.65 13.67
CA GLN A 208 -11.19 -7.91 14.22
C GLN A 208 -11.21 -7.89 15.74
N PHE A 209 -10.11 -7.48 16.36
CA PHE A 209 -10.04 -7.32 17.82
C PHE A 209 -11.09 -6.31 18.34
N ASN A 210 -11.17 -5.13 17.75
CA ASN A 210 -12.12 -4.11 18.17
C ASN A 210 -13.58 -4.55 17.94
N LEU A 211 -13.87 -5.21 16.83
CA LEU A 211 -15.20 -5.77 16.58
C LEU A 211 -15.59 -6.83 17.62
N GLY A 212 -14.64 -7.68 18.01
CA GLY A 212 -14.82 -8.62 19.13
C GLY A 212 -15.19 -7.88 20.42
N ASN A 213 -14.50 -6.79 20.76
CA ASN A 213 -14.80 -5.95 21.90
C ASN A 213 -16.21 -5.33 21.83
N MET A 214 -16.64 -4.90 20.64
CA MET A 214 -17.98 -4.37 20.43
C MET A 214 -19.06 -5.43 20.72
N TYR A 215 -18.85 -6.67 20.28
CA TYR A 215 -19.76 -7.78 20.58
C TYR A 215 -19.78 -8.18 22.05
N VAL A 216 -18.64 -8.22 22.74
CA VAL A 216 -18.60 -8.48 24.19
C VAL A 216 -19.36 -7.42 24.98
N SER A 217 -19.20 -6.16 24.61
CA SER A 217 -19.79 -5.03 25.32
C SER A 217 -21.23 -4.70 24.92
N GLY A 218 -21.72 -5.20 23.80
CA GLY A 218 -23.02 -4.82 23.23
C GLY A 218 -23.06 -3.37 22.72
N ARG A 219 -21.91 -2.77 22.40
CA ARG A 219 -21.84 -1.38 21.88
C ARG A 219 -22.05 -1.38 20.37
N GLY A 220 -23.07 -0.69 19.90
CA GLY A 220 -23.40 -0.59 18.47
C GLY A 220 -23.90 -1.88 17.83
N VAL A 221 -23.91 -2.98 18.58
CA VAL A 221 -24.46 -4.30 18.21
C VAL A 221 -25.09 -4.94 19.42
N LYS A 222 -25.99 -5.92 19.21
CA LYS A 222 -26.44 -6.78 20.29
C LYS A 222 -25.25 -7.57 20.82
N GLN A 223 -25.12 -7.64 22.16
CA GLN A 223 -24.09 -8.46 22.80
C GLN A 223 -24.17 -9.91 22.31
N ASP A 224 -23.03 -10.45 21.89
CA ASP A 224 -22.92 -11.81 21.37
C ASP A 224 -21.49 -12.36 21.61
N ASP A 225 -21.35 -13.16 22.67
CA ASP A 225 -20.05 -13.74 23.04
C ASP A 225 -19.54 -14.75 21.99
N PHE A 226 -20.44 -15.39 21.22
CA PHE A 226 -20.05 -16.31 20.15
C PHE A 226 -19.41 -15.56 18.97
N GLU A 227 -20.03 -14.48 18.51
CA GLU A 227 -19.44 -13.63 17.48
C GLU A 227 -18.13 -12.99 17.99
N ALA A 228 -18.06 -12.57 19.26
CA ALA A 228 -16.83 -12.05 19.84
C ALA A 228 -15.67 -13.04 19.75
N VAL A 229 -15.91 -14.30 20.13
CA VAL A 229 -14.91 -15.39 20.04
C VAL A 229 -14.43 -15.59 18.61
N LYS A 230 -15.34 -15.57 17.65
CA LYS A 230 -15.01 -15.72 16.24
C LYS A 230 -14.04 -14.64 15.76
N TRP A 231 -14.32 -13.38 16.10
CA TRP A 231 -13.47 -12.24 15.70
C TRP A 231 -12.14 -12.22 16.49
N TYR A 232 -12.17 -12.48 17.79
CA TYR A 232 -10.91 -12.61 18.56
C TYR A 232 -10.02 -13.73 18.03
N ARG A 233 -10.59 -14.86 17.60
CA ARG A 233 -9.81 -15.97 17.05
C ARG A 233 -9.07 -15.54 15.77
N GLN A 234 -9.75 -14.85 14.85
CA GLN A 234 -9.12 -14.37 13.63
C GLN A 234 -7.95 -13.41 13.91
N ALA A 235 -8.14 -12.46 14.84
CA ALA A 235 -7.05 -11.57 15.25
C ALA A 235 -5.93 -12.32 15.99
N ALA A 236 -6.26 -13.27 16.86
CA ALA A 236 -5.31 -14.07 17.64
C ALA A 236 -4.43 -14.95 16.74
N GLU A 237 -4.98 -15.52 15.66
CA GLU A 237 -4.25 -16.29 14.65
C GLU A 237 -3.23 -15.41 13.89
N GLN A 238 -3.50 -14.11 13.77
CA GLN A 238 -2.58 -13.11 13.25
C GLN A 238 -1.58 -12.58 14.29
N ARG A 239 -1.49 -13.21 15.46
CA ARG A 239 -0.61 -12.87 16.57
C ARG A 239 -0.95 -11.56 17.28
N ASP A 240 -2.17 -11.06 17.19
CA ASP A 240 -2.61 -9.99 18.06
C ASP A 240 -2.64 -10.47 19.51
N ALA A 241 -1.73 -9.95 20.33
CA ALA A 241 -1.52 -10.43 21.68
C ALA A 241 -2.70 -10.13 22.61
N GLN A 242 -3.44 -9.04 22.38
CA GLN A 242 -4.63 -8.69 23.16
C GLN A 242 -5.80 -9.61 22.80
N ALA A 243 -5.98 -9.91 21.52
CA ALA A 243 -6.97 -10.86 21.05
C ALA A 243 -6.68 -12.28 21.59
N GLN A 244 -5.41 -12.71 21.59
CA GLN A 244 -4.99 -13.98 22.17
C GLN A 244 -5.34 -14.05 23.66
N PHE A 245 -5.07 -12.99 24.40
CA PHE A 245 -5.44 -12.92 25.81
C PHE A 245 -6.95 -12.97 26.01
N ASN A 246 -7.71 -12.14 25.26
CA ASN A 246 -9.18 -12.12 25.38
C ASN A 246 -9.80 -13.47 25.00
N LEU A 247 -9.30 -14.13 23.97
CA LEU A 247 -9.73 -15.47 23.60
C LEU A 247 -9.44 -16.48 24.73
N GLY A 248 -8.28 -16.39 25.37
CA GLY A 248 -7.94 -17.16 26.57
C GLY A 248 -8.94 -16.94 27.70
N VAL A 249 -9.35 -15.69 27.95
CA VAL A 249 -10.38 -15.35 28.93
C VAL A 249 -11.74 -15.95 28.57
N MET A 250 -12.14 -15.90 27.28
CA MET A 250 -13.40 -16.50 26.82
C MET A 250 -13.42 -18.03 27.09
N TYR A 251 -12.34 -18.73 26.76
CA TYR A 251 -12.22 -20.15 27.09
C TYR A 251 -12.18 -20.45 28.60
N TYR A 252 -11.49 -19.60 29.37
CA TYR A 252 -11.42 -19.73 30.81
C TYR A 252 -12.78 -19.60 31.48
N GLN A 253 -13.60 -18.67 30.99
CA GLN A 253 -14.93 -18.39 31.55
C GLN A 253 -16.06 -19.22 30.93
N GLY A 254 -15.84 -19.85 29.77
CA GLY A 254 -16.88 -20.53 29.00
C GLY A 254 -17.89 -19.57 28.38
N LYS A 255 -17.43 -18.38 27.95
CA LYS A 255 -18.25 -17.38 27.28
C LYS A 255 -18.13 -17.51 25.75
N GLY A 256 -19.24 -17.69 25.08
CA GLY A 256 -19.26 -17.90 23.62
C GLY A 256 -18.61 -19.19 23.13
N VAL A 257 -18.00 -19.96 24.05
CA VAL A 257 -17.39 -21.27 23.83
C VAL A 257 -17.57 -22.14 25.04
N ARG A 258 -17.46 -23.47 24.87
CA ARG A 258 -17.37 -24.34 26.01
C ARG A 258 -16.14 -24.02 26.84
N GLN A 259 -16.30 -23.97 28.19
CA GLN A 259 -15.17 -23.76 29.09
C GLN A 259 -14.08 -24.82 28.88
N ASP A 260 -12.85 -24.33 28.68
CA ASP A 260 -11.68 -25.19 28.48
C ASP A 260 -10.42 -24.48 29.03
N LYS A 261 -9.96 -24.92 30.21
CA LYS A 261 -8.77 -24.37 30.86
C LYS A 261 -7.47 -24.69 30.11
N GLY A 262 -7.44 -25.81 29.38
CA GLY A 262 -6.30 -26.16 28.52
C GLY A 262 -6.13 -25.20 27.38
N GLN A 263 -7.22 -24.93 26.64
CA GLN A 263 -7.25 -23.91 25.59
C GLN A 263 -6.96 -22.51 26.15
N ALA A 264 -7.54 -22.17 27.30
CA ALA A 264 -7.26 -20.89 27.94
C ALA A 264 -5.78 -20.73 28.25
N LYS A 265 -5.12 -21.74 28.81
CA LYS A 265 -3.69 -21.74 29.10
C LYS A 265 -2.85 -21.59 27.83
N GLU A 266 -3.20 -22.31 26.75
CA GLU A 266 -2.51 -22.20 25.46
C GLU A 266 -2.56 -20.77 24.90
N TRP A 267 -3.75 -20.15 24.90
CA TRP A 267 -3.91 -18.79 24.39
C TRP A 267 -3.24 -17.74 25.28
N PHE A 268 -3.26 -17.89 26.60
CA PHE A 268 -2.48 -17.03 27.51
C PHE A 268 -0.97 -17.17 27.26
N GLY A 269 -0.48 -18.40 26.97
CA GLY A 269 0.90 -18.65 26.61
C GLY A 269 1.29 -17.88 25.32
N LYS A 270 0.49 -18.00 24.26
CA LYS A 270 0.70 -17.27 23.01
C LYS A 270 0.70 -15.74 23.22
N ALA A 271 -0.22 -15.24 24.04
CA ALA A 271 -0.26 -13.81 24.39
C ALA A 271 1.01 -13.36 25.13
N CYS A 272 1.51 -14.21 26.04
CA CYS A 272 2.79 -13.97 26.74
C CYS A 272 3.97 -13.93 25.77
N ASP A 273 4.06 -14.92 24.87
CA ASP A 273 5.14 -15.00 23.85
C ASP A 273 5.13 -13.80 22.90
N ASN A 274 3.95 -13.20 22.66
CA ASN A 274 3.79 -11.98 21.87
C ASN A 274 3.86 -10.70 22.73
N GLY A 275 4.35 -10.78 23.97
CA GLY A 275 4.70 -9.63 24.81
C GLY A 275 3.56 -9.08 25.66
N TYR A 276 2.41 -9.75 25.75
CA TYR A 276 1.30 -9.28 26.59
C TYR A 276 1.45 -9.77 28.03
N GLN A 277 1.82 -8.89 28.93
CA GLN A 277 2.19 -9.20 30.33
C GLN A 277 1.11 -9.96 31.11
N ASP A 278 -0.17 -9.58 30.94
CA ASP A 278 -1.25 -10.30 31.60
C ASP A 278 -1.39 -11.74 31.09
N GLY A 279 -1.06 -12.01 29.84
CA GLY A 279 -0.96 -13.38 29.30
C GLY A 279 0.03 -14.22 30.09
N CYS A 280 1.22 -13.70 30.36
CA CYS A 280 2.24 -14.38 31.17
C CYS A 280 1.75 -14.67 32.59
N LYS A 281 1.09 -13.69 33.22
CA LYS A 281 0.52 -13.81 34.56
C LYS A 281 -0.53 -14.92 34.65
N TYR A 282 -1.50 -14.94 33.74
CA TYR A 282 -2.56 -15.94 33.72
C TYR A 282 -2.06 -17.32 33.31
N TYR A 283 -1.14 -17.40 32.36
CA TYR A 283 -0.44 -18.63 32.01
C TYR A 283 0.26 -19.22 33.23
N GLY A 284 1.00 -18.40 33.99
CA GLY A 284 1.70 -18.84 35.21
C GLY A 284 0.74 -19.35 36.30
N LYS A 285 -0.40 -18.66 36.52
CA LYS A 285 -1.42 -19.09 37.46
C LYS A 285 -1.97 -20.48 37.09
N LEU A 286 -2.39 -20.66 35.86
CA LEU A 286 -2.93 -21.96 35.40
C LEU A 286 -1.88 -23.07 35.44
N ASN A 287 -0.61 -22.72 35.20
CA ASN A 287 0.49 -23.70 35.31
C ASN A 287 0.72 -24.22 36.75
N ARG A 288 0.48 -23.36 37.76
CA ARG A 288 0.57 -23.70 39.16
C ARG A 288 -0.71 -24.31 39.74
N GLY A 289 -1.76 -24.49 38.92
CA GLY A 289 -3.07 -24.99 39.35
C GLY A 289 -3.87 -24.00 40.20
N GLU A 290 -3.51 -22.72 40.20
CA GLU A 290 -4.23 -21.65 40.89
C GLU A 290 -5.55 -21.34 40.15
N ARG A 291 -6.62 -21.06 40.94
CA ARG A 291 -7.96 -20.75 40.44
C ARG A 291 -8.16 -19.25 40.23
#